data_a38a307f6ac1638c5adfaa964350186e
#
_entry.id   a38a307f6ac1638c5adfaa964350186e
#
_cell.length_a   1.000
_cell.length_b   1.000
_cell.length_c   1.000
_cell.angle_alpha   90.00
_cell.angle_beta   90.00
_cell.angle_gamma   90.00
#
_symmetry.space_group_name_H-M   'P 1'
#
loop_
_entity.id
_entity.type
_entity.pdbx_description
1 polymer ?
#
loop_
_entity_poly.entity_id
_entity_poly.type
_entity_poly.pdbx_seq_one_letter_code
_entity_poly.pdbx_strand_id
1 'polypeptide(L)'
;MTLRTTRLISVTGLMVSAVSMAATDLTLHLKGTDTIERKTVQFQCDAQGVKMGLPQGPFPVEYLNGAGNHLAVVPVKGNSLIFVTVPSGSGAKYAAEQFTWWDAGGRGTTFASDFPGPKASSSCHVVR
;
A
#
# COMPACT_ATOMS: atom_id res chain seq x y z
N MET A 1 -55.21 -20.89 42.12
CA MET A 1 -54.55 -21.34 40.90
C MET A 1 -53.82 -20.13 40.26
N THR A 2 -52.53 -20.03 40.46
CA THR A 2 -51.71 -18.94 39.90
C THR A 2 -51.02 -19.42 38.62
N LEU A 3 -51.46 -18.90 37.47
CA LEU A 3 -50.80 -19.14 36.20
C LEU A 3 -49.50 -18.30 36.15
N ARG A 4 -48.34 -18.95 36.17
CA ARG A 4 -47.05 -18.31 35.88
C ARG A 4 -46.86 -18.25 34.37
N THR A 5 -46.95 -17.06 33.83
CA THR A 5 -46.60 -16.78 32.42
C THR A 5 -45.10 -16.66 32.33
N THR A 6 -44.46 -17.70 31.75
CA THR A 6 -43.03 -17.65 31.45
C THR A 6 -42.84 -16.90 30.15
N ARG A 7 -42.26 -15.70 30.22
CA ARG A 7 -41.84 -14.94 29.00
C ARG A 7 -40.53 -15.52 28.49
N LEU A 8 -40.59 -16.14 27.32
CA LEU A 8 -39.40 -16.50 26.54
C LEU A 8 -38.82 -15.25 25.93
N ILE A 9 -37.62 -14.88 26.40
CA ILE A 9 -36.83 -13.79 25.76
C ILE A 9 -36.05 -14.45 24.63
N SER A 10 -36.48 -14.20 23.39
CA SER A 10 -35.71 -14.54 22.17
C SER A 10 -34.53 -13.57 22.05
N VAL A 11 -33.33 -14.05 22.33
CA VAL A 11 -32.11 -13.31 21.99
C VAL A 11 -31.76 -13.59 20.54
N THR A 12 -32.11 -12.66 19.66
CA THR A 12 -31.66 -12.70 18.27
C THR A 12 -30.21 -12.26 18.22
N GLY A 13 -29.28 -13.22 18.16
CA GLY A 13 -27.87 -12.96 17.98
C GLY A 13 -27.62 -12.41 16.59
N LEU A 14 -27.11 -11.17 16.51
CA LEU A 14 -26.63 -10.57 15.27
C LEU A 14 -25.31 -11.24 14.92
N MET A 15 -25.32 -12.12 13.91
CA MET A 15 -24.08 -12.69 13.35
C MET A 15 -23.40 -11.63 12.50
N VAL A 16 -22.37 -10.99 13.03
CA VAL A 16 -21.47 -10.14 12.25
C VAL A 16 -20.52 -11.06 11.48
N SER A 17 -20.79 -11.22 10.20
CA SER A 17 -19.86 -11.92 9.31
C SER A 17 -18.63 -11.02 9.09
N ALA A 18 -17.52 -11.35 9.71
CA ALA A 18 -16.24 -10.72 9.41
C ALA A 18 -15.83 -11.16 8.00
N VAL A 19 -15.79 -10.22 7.05
CA VAL A 19 -15.21 -10.45 5.74
C VAL A 19 -13.69 -10.51 5.93
N SER A 20 -13.14 -11.72 5.96
CA SER A 20 -11.70 -11.92 5.97
C SER A 20 -11.17 -11.62 4.58
N MET A 21 -10.44 -10.50 4.41
CA MET A 21 -9.67 -10.26 3.20
C MET A 21 -8.47 -11.22 3.21
N ALA A 22 -8.53 -12.24 2.36
CA ALA A 22 -7.40 -13.15 2.18
C ALA A 22 -6.25 -12.39 1.49
N ALA A 23 -5.06 -12.36 2.11
CA ALA A 23 -3.85 -11.90 1.44
C ALA A 23 -3.46 -12.89 0.35
N THR A 24 -3.03 -12.37 -0.81
CA THR A 24 -2.44 -13.17 -1.88
C THR A 24 -0.94 -13.16 -1.71
N ASP A 25 -0.33 -14.33 -1.52
CA ASP A 25 1.12 -14.47 -1.41
C ASP A 25 1.74 -14.68 -2.79
N LEU A 26 2.80 -13.92 -3.08
CA LEU A 26 3.62 -14.08 -4.27
C LEU A 26 5.01 -14.55 -3.85
N THR A 27 5.42 -15.71 -4.38
CA THR A 27 6.77 -16.24 -4.17
C THR A 27 7.56 -16.14 -5.45
N LEU A 28 8.73 -15.49 -5.38
CA LEU A 28 9.66 -15.34 -6.50
C LEU A 28 10.97 -16.08 -6.16
N HIS A 29 11.45 -16.86 -7.12
CA HIS A 29 12.76 -17.53 -7.03
C HIS A 29 13.77 -16.76 -7.89
N LEU A 30 14.59 -15.94 -7.25
CA LEU A 30 15.60 -15.12 -7.90
C LEU A 30 16.97 -15.80 -7.80
N LYS A 31 17.73 -15.77 -8.88
CA LYS A 31 19.14 -16.17 -8.89
C LYS A 31 19.99 -14.95 -8.53
N GLY A 32 20.96 -15.15 -7.67
CA GLY A 32 21.88 -14.10 -7.21
C GLY A 32 22.63 -14.54 -5.98
N THR A 33 23.65 -13.78 -5.62
CA THR A 33 24.49 -14.05 -4.43
C THR A 33 24.06 -13.22 -3.22
N ASP A 34 23.26 -12.16 -3.44
CA ASP A 34 22.89 -11.24 -2.41
C ASP A 34 21.60 -11.67 -1.70
N THR A 35 21.56 -11.47 -0.40
CA THR A 35 20.31 -11.56 0.37
C THR A 35 19.39 -10.40 0.01
N ILE A 36 18.10 -10.68 0.01
CA ILE A 36 17.08 -9.62 -0.16
C ILE A 36 16.89 -8.92 1.18
N GLU A 37 17.22 -7.63 1.21
CA GLU A 37 16.90 -6.76 2.32
C GLU A 37 15.49 -6.23 2.20
N ARG A 38 14.76 -6.26 3.30
CA ARG A 38 13.40 -5.75 3.40
C ARG A 38 13.37 -4.59 4.39
N LYS A 39 12.86 -3.44 3.94
CA LYS A 39 12.67 -2.25 4.77
C LYS A 39 11.27 -1.71 4.58
N THR A 40 10.55 -1.50 5.67
CA THR A 40 9.22 -0.88 5.65
C THR A 40 9.30 0.54 6.17
N VAL A 41 8.72 1.47 5.43
CA VAL A 41 8.65 2.90 5.80
C VAL A 41 7.20 3.34 5.73
N GLN A 42 6.74 4.05 6.76
CA GLN A 42 5.41 4.63 6.80
C GLN A 42 5.41 5.97 6.09
N PHE A 43 4.49 6.15 5.15
CA PHE A 43 4.30 7.39 4.43
C PHE A 43 2.88 7.93 4.62
N GLN A 44 2.76 9.22 4.45
CA GLN A 44 1.48 9.89 4.29
C GLN A 44 1.58 10.86 3.13
N CYS A 45 0.58 10.85 2.25
CA CYS A 45 0.51 11.72 1.09
C CYS A 45 -0.61 12.73 1.25
N ASP A 46 -0.60 13.76 0.39
CA ASP A 46 -1.64 14.78 0.37
C ASP A 46 -2.97 14.26 -0.23
N ALA A 47 -3.97 15.13 -0.27
CA ALA A 47 -5.30 14.78 -0.80
C ALA A 47 -5.26 14.33 -2.27
N GLN A 48 -4.31 14.82 -3.06
CA GLN A 48 -4.15 14.40 -4.45
C GLN A 48 -3.70 12.95 -4.55
N GLY A 49 -2.85 12.49 -3.63
CA GLY A 49 -2.46 11.07 -3.55
C GLY A 49 -3.65 10.16 -3.28
N VAL A 50 -4.54 10.55 -2.38
CA VAL A 50 -5.78 9.81 -2.09
C VAL A 50 -6.68 9.75 -3.33
N LYS A 51 -6.81 10.83 -4.09
CA LYS A 51 -7.57 10.86 -5.35
C LYS A 51 -6.97 9.94 -6.40
N MET A 52 -5.66 9.74 -6.40
CA MET A 52 -4.96 8.82 -7.31
C MET A 52 -4.98 7.36 -6.84
N GLY A 53 -5.52 7.08 -5.66
CA GLY A 53 -5.72 5.73 -5.16
C GLY A 53 -4.84 5.33 -3.98
N LEU A 54 -4.04 6.24 -3.41
CA LEU A 54 -3.30 5.97 -2.18
C LEU A 54 -4.23 5.94 -0.97
N PRO A 55 -3.89 5.18 0.08
CA PRO A 55 -4.67 5.19 1.31
C PRO A 55 -4.74 6.57 1.95
N GLN A 56 -5.86 6.86 2.59
CA GLN A 56 -6.01 8.01 3.46
C GLN A 56 -5.28 7.72 4.79
N GLY A 57 -4.48 8.66 5.25
CA GLY A 57 -3.66 8.51 6.45
C GLY A 57 -2.35 7.75 6.19
N PRO A 58 -1.61 7.38 7.24
CA PRO A 58 -0.34 6.68 7.10
C PRO A 58 -0.51 5.29 6.49
N PHE A 59 0.41 4.92 5.60
CA PHE A 59 0.45 3.60 4.98
C PHE A 59 1.89 3.10 4.83
N PRO A 60 2.13 1.77 4.88
CA PRO A 60 3.45 1.21 4.70
C PRO A 60 3.83 1.14 3.21
N VAL A 61 5.07 1.45 2.91
CA VAL A 61 5.75 1.11 1.66
C VAL A 61 6.89 0.17 2.01
N GLU A 62 6.90 -0.98 1.37
CA GLU A 62 7.93 -1.98 1.57
C GLU A 62 8.96 -1.90 0.46
N TYR A 63 10.22 -1.74 0.83
CA TYR A 63 11.35 -1.75 -0.10
C TYR A 63 12.06 -3.10 -0.03
N LEU A 64 12.32 -3.68 -1.18
CA LEU A 64 13.02 -4.95 -1.34
C LEU A 64 14.25 -4.71 -2.20
N ASN A 65 15.43 -4.93 -1.64
CA ASN A 65 16.70 -4.69 -2.32
C ASN A 65 17.56 -5.93 -2.27
N GLY A 66 18.11 -6.35 -3.37
CA GLY A 66 19.02 -7.49 -3.48
C GLY A 66 18.88 -8.26 -4.80
N ALA A 67 19.82 -9.12 -5.08
CA ALA A 67 19.92 -9.88 -6.34
C ALA A 67 19.82 -8.98 -7.59
N GLY A 68 20.42 -7.79 -7.52
CA GLY A 68 20.36 -6.80 -8.61
C GLY A 68 19.03 -6.08 -8.79
N ASN A 69 18.08 -6.27 -7.86
CA ASN A 69 16.75 -5.68 -7.92
C ASN A 69 16.55 -4.64 -6.82
N HIS A 70 15.79 -3.60 -7.16
CA HIS A 70 15.30 -2.59 -6.23
C HIS A 70 13.82 -2.40 -6.48
N LEU A 71 12.99 -2.84 -5.54
CA LEU A 71 11.54 -2.84 -5.65
C LEU A 71 10.93 -2.01 -4.52
N ALA A 72 9.78 -1.40 -4.81
CA ALA A 72 8.92 -0.79 -3.82
C ALA A 72 7.50 -1.36 -3.96
N VAL A 73 6.93 -1.82 -2.87
CA VAL A 73 5.54 -2.28 -2.83
C VAL A 73 4.69 -1.16 -2.25
N VAL A 74 3.83 -0.58 -3.06
CA VAL A 74 3.01 0.58 -2.71
C VAL A 74 1.53 0.20 -2.81
N PRO A 75 0.72 0.49 -1.78
CA PRO A 75 -0.71 0.24 -1.84
C PRO A 75 -1.40 1.27 -2.73
N VAL A 76 -1.98 0.82 -3.84
CA VAL A 76 -2.70 1.68 -4.78
C VAL A 76 -4.04 1.05 -5.11
N LYS A 77 -5.13 1.78 -4.91
CA LYS A 77 -6.50 1.32 -5.17
C LYS A 77 -6.83 -0.02 -4.49
N GLY A 78 -6.36 -0.19 -3.25
CA GLY A 78 -6.59 -1.40 -2.46
C GLY A 78 -5.72 -2.60 -2.83
N ASN A 79 -4.79 -2.47 -3.78
CA ASN A 79 -3.87 -3.52 -4.19
C ASN A 79 -2.43 -3.15 -3.85
N SER A 80 -1.60 -4.14 -3.59
CA SER A 80 -0.16 -3.96 -3.47
C SER A 80 0.46 -3.98 -4.87
N LEU A 81 0.84 -2.81 -5.39
CA LEU A 81 1.55 -2.74 -6.68
C LEU A 81 3.05 -2.83 -6.45
N ILE A 82 3.71 -3.63 -7.28
CA ILE A 82 5.17 -3.75 -7.27
C ILE A 82 5.74 -2.74 -8.27
N PHE A 83 6.47 -1.77 -7.73
CA PHE A 83 7.20 -0.77 -8.49
C PHE A 83 8.65 -1.22 -8.65
N VAL A 84 9.21 -1.07 -9.82
CA VAL A 84 10.62 -1.37 -10.09
C VAL A 84 11.38 -0.08 -10.33
N THR A 85 12.67 -0.04 -9.97
CA THR A 85 13.51 1.14 -10.24
C THR A 85 13.65 1.41 -11.72
N VAL A 86 13.61 2.71 -12.03
CA VAL A 86 13.90 3.26 -13.34
C VAL A 86 15.00 4.31 -13.24
N PRO A 87 15.71 4.64 -14.35
CA PRO A 87 16.71 5.70 -14.31
C PRO A 87 16.15 7.02 -13.84
N SER A 88 16.88 7.72 -12.98
CA SER A 88 16.57 9.08 -12.52
C SER A 88 17.83 9.89 -12.35
N GLY A 89 17.71 11.23 -12.48
CA GLY A 89 18.86 12.14 -12.31
C GLY A 89 19.33 12.25 -10.87
N SER A 90 18.46 12.01 -9.89
CA SER A 90 18.75 12.02 -8.45
C SER A 90 17.74 11.18 -7.69
N GLY A 91 18.13 10.69 -6.52
CA GLY A 91 17.29 9.85 -5.69
C GLY A 91 16.97 8.50 -6.32
N ALA A 92 15.91 7.86 -5.86
CA ALA A 92 15.43 6.57 -6.34
C ALA A 92 14.02 6.72 -6.91
N LYS A 93 13.86 6.44 -8.19
CA LYS A 93 12.57 6.49 -8.89
C LYS A 93 12.13 5.08 -9.27
N TYR A 94 10.89 4.79 -8.97
CA TYR A 94 10.26 3.50 -9.22
C TYR A 94 9.01 3.70 -10.08
N ALA A 95 8.67 2.74 -10.91
CA ALA A 95 7.50 2.81 -11.77
C ALA A 95 6.70 1.51 -11.76
N ALA A 96 5.38 1.65 -11.82
CA ALA A 96 4.42 0.57 -12.02
C ALA A 96 3.21 1.13 -12.77
N GLU A 97 2.83 0.51 -13.89
CA GLU A 97 1.74 1.00 -14.75
C GLU A 97 1.97 2.48 -15.15
N GLN A 98 0.96 3.34 -14.95
CA GLN A 98 1.07 4.77 -15.19
C GLN A 98 1.71 5.54 -14.03
N PHE A 99 2.00 4.89 -12.91
CA PHE A 99 2.45 5.54 -11.70
C PHE A 99 3.96 5.55 -11.57
N THR A 100 4.47 6.60 -10.94
CA THR A 100 5.83 6.69 -10.45
C THR A 100 5.85 7.00 -8.95
N TRP A 101 6.79 6.39 -8.26
CA TRP A 101 7.12 6.64 -6.87
C TRP A 101 8.57 7.11 -6.83
N TRP A 102 8.78 8.37 -6.53
CA TRP A 102 10.10 8.98 -6.59
C TRP A 102 10.52 9.53 -5.23
N ASP A 103 11.51 8.89 -4.64
CA ASP A 103 12.19 9.39 -3.46
C ASP A 103 13.35 10.28 -3.93
N ALA A 104 13.17 11.58 -3.83
CA ALA A 104 14.15 12.58 -4.25
C ALA A 104 15.19 12.90 -3.15
N GLY A 105 15.39 11.99 -2.19
CA GLY A 105 16.26 12.20 -1.04
C GLY A 105 15.67 13.24 -0.08
N GLY A 106 16.46 14.18 0.43
CA GLY A 106 16.01 15.20 1.38
C GLY A 106 14.92 16.15 0.89
N ARG A 107 14.48 16.03 -0.36
CA ARG A 107 13.40 16.85 -0.95
C ARG A 107 12.01 16.21 -0.84
N GLY A 108 11.90 15.06 -0.19
CA GLY A 108 10.65 14.33 -0.03
C GLY A 108 10.37 13.31 -1.13
N THR A 109 9.20 12.72 -1.08
CA THR A 109 8.76 11.67 -1.98
C THR A 109 7.55 12.14 -2.78
N THR A 110 7.53 11.82 -4.07
CA THR A 110 6.44 12.19 -4.99
C THR A 110 5.78 10.93 -5.53
N PHE A 111 4.47 10.87 -5.46
CA PHE A 111 3.66 9.90 -6.18
C PHE A 111 2.98 10.60 -7.36
N ALA A 112 3.22 10.13 -8.57
CA ALA A 112 2.72 10.79 -9.77
C ALA A 112 2.09 9.79 -10.74
N SER A 113 1.19 10.31 -11.57
CA SER A 113 0.58 9.58 -12.68
C SER A 113 0.76 10.43 -13.95
N ASP A 114 1.35 9.86 -14.98
CA ASP A 114 1.58 10.52 -16.26
C ASP A 114 0.55 10.15 -17.33
N PHE A 115 -0.22 9.08 -17.11
CA PHE A 115 -1.17 8.55 -18.10
C PHE A 115 -2.19 7.59 -17.44
N PRO A 116 -3.43 7.44 -17.96
CA PRO A 116 -4.11 8.28 -18.96
C PRO A 116 -4.67 9.54 -18.29
N GLY A 117 -4.72 10.64 -19.04
CA GLY A 117 -5.30 11.90 -18.62
C GLY A 117 -4.27 12.97 -18.24
N PRO A 118 -4.68 14.07 -17.59
CA PRO A 118 -3.75 15.10 -17.17
C PRO A 118 -2.77 14.56 -16.12
N LYS A 119 -1.53 15.03 -16.18
CA LYS A 119 -0.50 14.71 -15.20
C LYS A 119 -0.99 15.11 -13.80
N ALA A 120 -0.87 14.17 -12.87
CA ALA A 120 -1.20 14.39 -11.47
C ALA A 120 -0.01 14.03 -10.59
N SER A 121 0.22 14.79 -9.55
CA SER A 121 1.35 14.61 -8.63
C SER A 121 0.92 14.87 -7.20
N SER A 122 1.38 14.02 -6.31
CA SER A 122 1.14 14.08 -4.87
C SER A 122 2.46 14.17 -4.12
N SER A 123 2.51 15.01 -3.10
CA SER A 123 3.63 15.06 -2.16
C SER A 123 3.40 14.11 -1.01
N CYS A 124 4.40 13.32 -0.70
CA CYS A 124 4.41 12.35 0.38
C CYS A 124 5.57 12.61 1.34
N HIS A 125 5.38 12.26 2.60
CA HIS A 125 6.40 12.38 3.62
C HIS A 125 6.41 11.16 4.53
N VAL A 126 7.57 10.90 5.11
CA VAL A 126 7.75 9.82 6.09
C VAL A 126 7.05 10.21 7.40
N VAL A 127 6.28 9.28 7.94
CA VAL A 127 5.64 9.40 9.26
C VAL A 127 6.51 8.66 10.27
N ARG A 128 6.84 9.34 11.36
CA ARG A 128 7.63 8.78 12.47
C ARG A 128 6.75 8.48 13.68
#